data_2f53cdf1b8c6d2ae5be1ebc635318f07
#
_entry.id   2f53cdf1b8c6d2ae5be1ebc635318f07
#
_cell.length_a   1.000
_cell.length_b   1.000
_cell.length_c   1.000
_cell.angle_alpha   90.00
_cell.angle_beta   90.00
_cell.angle_gamma   90.00
#
_symmetry.space_group_name_H-M   'P 1'
#
loop_
_entity.id
_entity.type
_entity.pdbx_description
1 polymer ?
#
loop_
_entity_poly.entity_id
_entity_poly.type
_entity_poly.pdbx_seq_one_letter_code
_entity_poly.pdbx_strand_id
1 'polypeptide(L)'
;PCGEIVTSNDNANRKTVFERLPDIDGKWINIGRLDLETSGLLLFTNNGDIANKMMHPSSNISRKYEVIIKGSFNDIKKEQCIKGLDIGMSETGKFDSISACKLTANKYIVTLKTGKNREVRRVFRSVGCTVIKLKRIQYDNIKLNNLLVGEYRYLTEKEIKLLSIPFEN
;
A
#
# COMPACT_ATOMS: atom_id res chain seq x y z
N PRO A 1 5.37 7.86 7.38
CA PRO A 1 5.22 9.26 6.94
C PRO A 1 5.49 9.41 5.44
N CYS A 2 5.00 10.52 4.83
CA CYS A 2 5.51 10.95 3.52
C CYS A 2 6.89 11.57 3.68
N GLY A 3 7.75 11.45 2.67
CA GLY A 3 9.09 12.03 2.67
C GLY A 3 10.18 11.13 3.24
N GLU A 4 9.84 9.97 3.77
CA GLU A 4 10.81 8.95 4.17
C GLU A 4 10.87 7.83 3.13
N ILE A 5 12.06 7.33 2.86
CA ILE A 5 12.26 6.27 1.87
C ILE A 5 12.27 4.88 2.52
N VAL A 6 11.81 3.90 1.76
CA VAL A 6 11.78 2.50 2.17
C VAL A 6 13.01 1.79 1.61
N THR A 7 14.15 2.08 2.21
CA THR A 7 15.42 1.39 1.97
C THR A 7 16.25 1.36 3.25
N SER A 8 16.99 0.31 3.44
CA SER A 8 17.92 0.17 4.57
C SER A 8 19.25 0.91 4.34
N ASN A 9 19.54 1.32 3.12
CA ASN A 9 20.74 2.04 2.77
C ASN A 9 20.43 3.13 1.74
N ASP A 10 20.78 4.36 2.04
CA ASP A 10 20.56 5.51 1.17
C ASP A 10 21.82 6.34 1.01
N ASN A 11 22.39 6.34 -0.19
CA ASN A 11 23.62 7.10 -0.49
C ASN A 11 23.39 8.63 -0.54
N ALA A 12 22.14 9.09 -0.48
CA ALA A 12 21.78 10.50 -0.51
C ALA A 12 21.41 11.07 0.87
N ASN A 13 21.68 10.35 1.96
CA ASN A 13 21.43 10.76 3.35
C ASN A 13 19.96 11.19 3.63
N ARG A 14 18.98 10.62 2.92
CA ARG A 14 17.56 10.86 3.19
C ARG A 14 17.10 10.02 4.38
N LYS A 15 16.20 10.56 5.18
CA LYS A 15 15.58 9.81 6.28
C LYS A 15 14.94 8.54 5.78
N THR A 16 15.23 7.43 6.44
CA THR A 16 14.67 6.12 6.13
C THR A 16 13.62 5.71 7.16
N VAL A 17 12.69 4.87 6.75
CA VAL A 17 11.69 4.31 7.67
C VAL A 17 12.30 3.40 8.72
N PHE A 18 13.50 2.86 8.49
CA PHE A 18 14.20 1.95 9.39
C PHE A 18 14.72 2.63 10.65
N GLU A 19 15.02 3.94 10.60
CA GLU A 19 15.47 4.72 11.75
C GLU A 19 14.45 4.80 12.90
N ARG A 20 13.20 4.45 12.64
CA ARG A 20 12.11 4.44 13.61
C ARG A 20 11.82 3.08 14.22
N LEU A 21 12.47 2.04 13.71
CA LEU A 21 12.24 0.67 14.18
C LEU A 21 13.14 0.37 15.38
N PRO A 22 12.69 -0.52 16.28
CA PRO A 22 13.51 -0.93 17.41
C PRO A 22 14.67 -1.83 16.95
N ASP A 23 15.71 -1.90 17.77
CA ASP A 23 16.76 -2.88 17.58
C ASP A 23 16.21 -4.30 17.75
N ILE A 24 16.67 -5.22 16.89
CA ILE A 24 16.31 -6.63 16.93
C ILE A 24 17.54 -7.49 16.66
N ASP A 25 17.45 -8.75 16.99
CA ASP A 25 18.39 -9.74 16.48
C ASP A 25 18.16 -9.96 14.99
N GLY A 26 19.20 -9.71 14.17
CA GLY A 26 19.13 -9.74 12.70
C GLY A 26 18.81 -8.37 12.09
N LYS A 27 18.12 -8.38 10.96
CA LYS A 27 17.81 -7.16 10.19
C LYS A 27 16.34 -7.06 9.88
N TRP A 28 15.80 -5.86 9.96
CA TRP A 28 14.46 -5.56 9.46
C TRP A 28 14.39 -5.68 7.93
N ILE A 29 13.37 -6.36 7.46
CA ILE A 29 13.02 -6.51 6.04
C ILE A 29 11.64 -5.88 5.86
N ASN A 30 11.52 -4.92 4.96
CA ASN A 30 10.24 -4.31 4.63
C ASN A 30 9.41 -5.24 3.74
N ILE A 31 8.13 -5.39 4.05
CA ILE A 31 7.18 -6.13 3.22
C ILE A 31 6.53 -5.15 2.23
N GLY A 32 7.10 -5.09 1.03
CA GLY A 32 6.74 -4.12 0.00
C GLY A 32 7.24 -2.70 0.32
N ARG A 33 6.85 -1.77 -0.51
CA ARG A 33 7.28 -0.37 -0.40
C ARG A 33 6.10 0.58 -0.48
N LEU A 34 6.32 1.81 -0.08
CA LEU A 34 5.49 2.97 -0.36
C LEU A 34 6.33 3.99 -1.13
N ASP A 35 5.73 4.65 -2.11
CA ASP A 35 6.37 5.79 -2.77
C ASP A 35 6.54 6.95 -1.79
N LEU A 36 7.50 7.83 -2.05
CA LEU A 36 7.83 8.97 -1.19
C LEU A 36 6.62 9.85 -0.85
N GLU A 37 5.69 9.98 -1.79
CA GLU A 37 4.44 10.76 -1.65
C GLU A 37 3.28 9.94 -1.07
N THR A 38 3.52 8.71 -0.64
CA THR A 38 2.50 7.80 -0.11
C THR A 38 2.74 7.56 1.37
N SER A 39 1.72 7.70 2.17
CA SER A 39 1.76 7.40 3.60
C SER A 39 1.04 6.10 3.94
N GLY A 40 1.04 5.75 5.23
CA GLY A 40 0.20 4.70 5.78
C GLY A 40 0.95 3.45 6.19
N LEU A 41 0.25 2.32 6.17
CA LEU A 41 0.71 1.07 6.71
C LEU A 41 1.88 0.49 5.91
N LEU A 42 2.97 0.21 6.60
CA LEU A 42 4.10 -0.56 6.09
C LEU A 42 4.41 -1.67 7.09
N LEU A 43 4.65 -2.88 6.61
CA LEU A 43 4.95 -4.04 7.43
C LEU A 43 6.44 -4.37 7.34
N PHE A 44 6.96 -4.89 8.45
CA PHE A 44 8.35 -5.32 8.57
C PHE A 44 8.41 -6.69 9.25
N THR A 45 9.44 -7.44 8.94
CA THR A 45 9.77 -8.72 9.57
C THR A 45 11.28 -8.90 9.59
N ASN A 46 11.81 -9.76 10.44
CA ASN A 46 13.18 -10.24 10.37
C ASN A 46 13.28 -11.63 9.70
N ASN A 47 12.16 -12.16 9.23
CA ASN A 47 12.10 -13.45 8.52
C ASN A 47 11.96 -13.22 7.01
N GLY A 48 12.97 -13.61 6.24
CA GLY A 48 13.03 -13.45 4.78
C GLY A 48 11.96 -14.24 4.03
N ASP A 49 11.61 -15.43 4.51
CA ASP A 49 10.62 -16.30 3.87
C ASP A 49 9.23 -15.70 4.01
N ILE A 50 8.91 -15.16 5.18
CA ILE A 50 7.65 -14.42 5.39
C ILE A 50 7.60 -13.20 4.47
N ALA A 51 8.67 -12.42 4.40
CA ALA A 51 8.73 -11.26 3.53
C ALA A 51 8.50 -11.65 2.07
N ASN A 52 9.19 -12.70 1.61
CA ASN A 52 9.06 -13.21 0.25
C ASN A 52 7.62 -13.71 -0.04
N LYS A 53 7.08 -14.58 0.82
CA LYS A 53 5.69 -15.07 0.69
C LYS A 53 4.69 -13.93 0.63
N MET A 54 4.82 -12.91 1.47
CA MET A 54 3.90 -11.76 1.50
C MET A 54 4.06 -10.80 0.30
N MET A 55 5.22 -10.75 -0.32
CA MET A 55 5.45 -9.85 -1.46
C MET A 55 5.22 -10.54 -2.81
N HIS A 56 5.26 -11.87 -2.86
CA HIS A 56 5.17 -12.61 -4.11
C HIS A 56 3.81 -12.36 -4.81
N PRO A 57 3.79 -12.09 -6.11
CA PRO A 57 2.55 -11.82 -6.85
C PRO A 57 1.50 -12.93 -6.76
N SER A 58 1.92 -14.20 -6.70
CA SER A 58 1.01 -15.35 -6.58
C SER A 58 0.23 -15.41 -5.27
N SER A 59 0.70 -14.72 -4.23
CA SER A 59 0.00 -14.67 -2.94
C SER A 59 -1.28 -13.84 -2.98
N ASN A 60 -1.51 -13.09 -4.06
CA ASN A 60 -2.73 -12.31 -4.29
C ASN A 60 -3.17 -11.42 -3.10
N ILE A 61 -2.21 -10.95 -2.34
CA ILE A 61 -2.46 -10.17 -1.12
C ILE A 61 -3.11 -8.84 -1.46
N SER A 62 -4.26 -8.59 -0.84
CA SER A 62 -5.00 -7.37 -1.05
C SER A 62 -4.40 -6.19 -0.30
N ARG A 63 -4.45 -5.02 -0.93
CA ARG A 63 -4.02 -3.74 -0.35
C ARG A 63 -5.15 -2.73 -0.50
N LYS A 64 -5.50 -2.04 0.61
CA LYS A 64 -6.50 -0.97 0.56
C LYS A 64 -5.85 0.38 0.79
N TYR A 65 -6.27 1.31 -0.03
CA TYR A 65 -5.80 2.69 0.05
C TYR A 65 -6.96 3.66 0.20
N GLU A 66 -6.77 4.62 1.07
CA GLU A 66 -7.54 5.85 1.09
C GLU A 66 -6.90 6.82 0.10
N VAL A 67 -7.70 7.36 -0.81
CA VAL A 67 -7.22 8.25 -1.85
C VAL A 67 -8.08 9.51 -1.93
N ILE A 68 -7.45 10.67 -2.06
CA ILE A 68 -8.10 11.94 -2.39
C ILE A 68 -7.64 12.32 -3.79
N ILE A 69 -8.59 12.59 -4.67
CA ILE A 69 -8.34 12.93 -6.06
C ILE A 69 -8.82 14.34 -6.41
N LYS A 70 -8.22 14.92 -7.44
CA LYS A 70 -8.67 16.12 -8.14
C LYS A 70 -9.13 15.71 -9.55
N GLY A 71 -10.25 16.26 -9.98
CA GLY A 71 -10.86 15.96 -11.28
C GLY A 71 -12.28 15.40 -11.13
N SER A 72 -13.01 15.37 -12.23
CA SER A 72 -14.35 14.77 -12.27
C SER A 72 -14.26 13.25 -12.34
N PHE A 73 -14.84 12.56 -11.37
CA PHE A 73 -14.87 11.10 -11.28
C PHE A 73 -16.32 10.64 -11.13
N ASN A 74 -16.83 9.97 -12.14
CA ASN A 74 -18.21 9.48 -12.25
C ASN A 74 -18.26 7.94 -12.33
N ASP A 75 -19.46 7.37 -12.42
CA ASP A 75 -19.64 5.93 -12.45
C ASP A 75 -19.03 5.28 -13.71
N ILE A 76 -19.01 5.97 -14.84
CA ILE A 76 -18.37 5.47 -16.08
C ILE A 76 -16.86 5.26 -15.84
N LYS A 77 -16.18 6.27 -15.29
CA LYS A 77 -14.77 6.18 -14.97
C LYS A 77 -14.48 5.13 -13.89
N LYS A 78 -15.38 5.01 -12.92
CA LYS A 78 -15.30 3.97 -11.89
C LYS A 78 -15.35 2.57 -12.52
N GLU A 79 -16.28 2.32 -13.43
CA GLU A 79 -16.35 1.05 -14.15
C GLU A 79 -15.09 0.77 -14.98
N GLN A 80 -14.56 1.78 -15.67
CA GLN A 80 -13.31 1.66 -16.42
C GLN A 80 -12.16 1.22 -15.50
N CYS A 81 -12.03 1.85 -14.32
CA CYS A 81 -11.01 1.49 -13.33
C CYS A 81 -11.15 0.06 -12.79
N ILE A 82 -12.38 -0.50 -12.74
CA ILE A 82 -12.64 -1.88 -12.30
C ILE A 82 -12.39 -2.87 -13.44
N LYS A 83 -12.80 -2.55 -14.66
CA LYS A 83 -12.59 -3.42 -15.83
C LYS A 83 -11.11 -3.55 -16.20
N GLY A 84 -10.34 -2.51 -15.97
CA GLY A 84 -8.94 -2.44 -16.30
C GLY A 84 -8.66 -1.46 -17.44
N LEU A 85 -7.55 -0.77 -17.33
CA LEU A 85 -7.12 0.31 -18.22
C LEU A 85 -5.65 0.13 -18.56
N ASP A 86 -5.27 0.58 -19.75
CA ASP A 86 -3.87 0.85 -20.03
C ASP A 86 -3.40 2.00 -19.14
N ILE A 87 -2.38 1.71 -18.35
CA ILE A 87 -1.77 2.67 -17.42
C ILE A 87 -0.39 3.12 -17.87
N GLY A 88 -0.03 2.83 -19.12
CA GLY A 88 1.27 3.08 -19.73
C GLY A 88 2.29 1.99 -19.38
N MET A 89 3.49 2.07 -19.99
CA MET A 89 4.56 1.08 -19.83
C MET A 89 4.15 -0.35 -20.22
N SER A 90 3.24 -0.49 -21.18
CA SER A 90 2.65 -1.76 -21.60
C SER A 90 1.97 -2.54 -20.45
N GLU A 91 1.44 -1.83 -19.47
CA GLU A 91 0.78 -2.42 -18.30
C GLU A 91 -0.70 -2.06 -18.24
N THR A 92 -1.52 -3.05 -17.90
CA THR A 92 -2.92 -2.85 -17.53
C THR A 92 -3.04 -2.71 -16.00
N GLY A 93 -3.73 -1.69 -15.52
CA GLY A 93 -4.04 -1.51 -14.10
C GLY A 93 -5.53 -1.57 -13.83
N LYS A 94 -5.93 -2.09 -12.68
CA LYS A 94 -7.32 -2.13 -12.25
C LYS A 94 -7.45 -2.10 -10.73
N PHE A 95 -8.63 -1.74 -10.27
CA PHE A 95 -9.02 -1.92 -8.88
C PHE A 95 -10.01 -3.07 -8.75
N ASP A 96 -9.85 -3.88 -7.70
CA ASP A 96 -10.84 -4.91 -7.36
C ASP A 96 -12.13 -4.27 -6.82
N SER A 97 -12.01 -3.11 -6.15
CA SER A 97 -13.16 -2.33 -5.72
C SER A 97 -12.82 -0.85 -5.54
N ILE A 98 -13.85 0.00 -5.71
CA ILE A 98 -13.80 1.44 -5.41
C ILE A 98 -15.08 1.80 -4.66
N SER A 99 -14.95 2.44 -3.51
CA SER A 99 -16.05 3.00 -2.75
C SER A 99 -15.81 4.47 -2.39
N ALA A 100 -16.82 5.32 -2.56
CA ALA A 100 -16.75 6.71 -2.14
C ALA A 100 -16.88 6.81 -0.61
N CYS A 101 -16.13 7.73 0.00
CA CYS A 101 -16.33 8.10 1.39
C CYS A 101 -17.50 9.09 1.49
N LYS A 102 -18.55 8.71 2.24
CA LYS A 102 -19.77 9.52 2.36
C LYS A 102 -19.55 10.93 2.95
N LEU A 103 -18.54 11.08 3.80
CA LEU A 103 -18.30 12.30 4.58
C LEU A 103 -17.31 13.28 3.93
N THR A 104 -16.65 12.91 2.85
CA THR A 104 -15.60 13.73 2.24
C THR A 104 -15.68 13.63 0.73
N ALA A 105 -15.90 14.75 0.07
CA ALA A 105 -15.90 14.82 -1.39
C ALA A 105 -14.55 14.39 -1.96
N ASN A 106 -14.60 13.73 -3.13
CA ASN A 106 -13.43 13.26 -3.87
C ASN A 106 -12.49 12.31 -3.11
N LYS A 107 -12.99 11.72 -2.02
CA LYS A 107 -12.27 10.73 -1.22
C LYS A 107 -12.84 9.34 -1.46
N TYR A 108 -11.98 8.40 -1.77
CA TYR A 108 -12.34 7.02 -2.11
C TYR A 108 -11.49 6.02 -1.35
N ILE A 109 -12.03 4.82 -1.15
CA ILE A 109 -11.27 3.66 -0.74
C ILE A 109 -11.14 2.76 -1.96
N VAL A 110 -9.92 2.42 -2.34
CA VAL A 110 -9.63 1.49 -3.44
C VAL A 110 -8.93 0.25 -2.92
N THR A 111 -9.27 -0.90 -3.51
CA THR A 111 -8.64 -2.19 -3.20
C THR A 111 -8.00 -2.74 -4.47
N LEU A 112 -6.78 -3.28 -4.34
CA LEU A 112 -6.08 -3.96 -5.42
C LEU A 112 -5.18 -5.07 -4.85
N LYS A 113 -4.90 -6.09 -5.66
CA LYS A 113 -4.03 -7.21 -5.32
C LYS A 113 -2.65 -7.12 -5.98
N THR A 114 -2.57 -6.36 -7.05
CA THR A 114 -1.33 -6.06 -7.74
C THR A 114 -0.51 -5.00 -6.99
N GLY A 115 0.74 -4.83 -7.34
CA GLY A 115 1.63 -3.84 -6.69
C GLY A 115 2.56 -3.20 -7.70
N LYS A 116 2.04 -2.86 -8.89
CA LYS A 116 2.81 -2.20 -9.94
C LYS A 116 3.29 -0.84 -9.48
N ASN A 117 4.38 -0.37 -10.07
CA ASN A 117 4.91 0.94 -9.74
C ASN A 117 3.85 2.03 -9.90
N ARG A 118 3.60 2.79 -8.82
CA ARG A 118 2.64 3.91 -8.76
C ARG A 118 1.24 3.58 -9.33
N GLU A 119 0.80 2.35 -9.22
CA GLU A 119 -0.38 1.82 -9.89
C GLU A 119 -1.65 2.62 -9.60
N VAL A 120 -1.96 2.90 -8.33
CA VAL A 120 -3.14 3.70 -7.96
C VAL A 120 -3.14 5.06 -8.65
N ARG A 121 -1.99 5.74 -8.69
CA ARG A 121 -1.83 7.05 -9.31
C ARG A 121 -1.99 6.97 -10.83
N ARG A 122 -1.46 5.92 -11.44
CA ARG A 122 -1.53 5.71 -12.89
C ARG A 122 -2.95 5.38 -13.35
N VAL A 123 -3.67 4.51 -12.61
CA VAL A 123 -5.07 4.18 -12.89
C VAL A 123 -5.97 5.42 -12.85
N PHE A 124 -5.85 6.26 -11.81
CA PHE A 124 -6.63 7.49 -11.76
C PHE A 124 -6.24 8.49 -12.87
N ARG A 125 -4.95 8.56 -13.22
CA ARG A 125 -4.48 9.41 -14.32
C ARG A 125 -5.08 9.00 -15.66
N SER A 126 -5.20 7.70 -15.95
CA SER A 126 -5.77 7.19 -17.20
C SER A 126 -7.23 7.57 -17.41
N VAL A 127 -7.96 7.92 -16.33
CA VAL A 127 -9.33 8.45 -16.41
C VAL A 127 -9.40 9.98 -16.20
N GLY A 128 -8.25 10.67 -16.31
CA GLY A 128 -8.19 12.14 -16.22
C GLY A 128 -8.32 12.68 -14.80
N CYS A 129 -7.97 11.88 -13.77
CA CYS A 129 -7.96 12.31 -12.37
C CYS A 129 -6.53 12.31 -11.80
N THR A 130 -6.24 13.26 -10.91
CA THR A 130 -4.95 13.36 -10.23
C THR A 130 -5.08 12.97 -8.77
N VAL A 131 -4.26 12.04 -8.31
CA VAL A 131 -4.20 11.66 -6.88
C VAL A 131 -3.43 12.71 -6.09
N ILE A 132 -4.11 13.38 -5.16
CA ILE A 132 -3.57 14.43 -4.29
C ILE A 132 -2.99 13.83 -3.01
N LYS A 133 -3.73 12.91 -2.36
CA LYS A 133 -3.27 12.18 -1.17
C LYS A 133 -3.49 10.69 -1.37
N LEU A 134 -2.53 9.91 -0.92
CA LEU A 134 -2.59 8.44 -0.97
C LEU A 134 -2.08 7.89 0.36
N LYS A 135 -2.90 7.07 1.01
CA LYS A 135 -2.58 6.45 2.29
C LYS A 135 -2.95 4.97 2.27
N ARG A 136 -1.99 4.07 2.44
CA ARG A 136 -2.30 2.65 2.59
C ARG A 136 -2.88 2.39 3.97
N ILE A 137 -4.13 1.95 4.03
CA ILE A 137 -4.86 1.73 5.29
C ILE A 137 -4.96 0.26 5.67
N GLN A 138 -4.69 -0.66 4.72
CA GLN A 138 -4.72 -2.09 4.98
C GLN A 138 -3.75 -2.82 4.05
N TYR A 139 -3.09 -3.83 4.56
CA TYR A 139 -2.27 -4.80 3.84
C TYR A 139 -2.66 -6.19 4.31
N ASP A 140 -3.17 -7.07 3.42
CA ASP A 140 -3.85 -8.30 3.79
C ASP A 140 -4.98 -8.04 4.80
N ASN A 141 -5.01 -8.76 5.90
CA ASN A 141 -5.98 -8.58 7.00
C ASN A 141 -5.49 -7.58 8.06
N ILE A 142 -4.27 -7.05 7.93
CA ILE A 142 -3.71 -6.08 8.88
C ILE A 142 -4.18 -4.67 8.54
N LYS A 143 -4.79 -4.00 9.50
CA LYS A 143 -5.30 -2.63 9.36
C LYS A 143 -4.40 -1.63 10.08
N LEU A 144 -4.29 -0.43 9.52
CA LEU A 144 -3.56 0.68 10.12
C LEU A 144 -4.16 1.11 11.47
N ASN A 145 -5.50 1.08 11.57
CA ASN A 145 -6.25 1.54 12.75
C ASN A 145 -5.79 2.94 13.21
N ASN A 146 -5.56 3.10 14.53
CA ASN A 146 -5.20 4.37 15.16
C ASN A 146 -3.68 4.57 15.31
N LEU A 147 -2.85 3.76 14.62
CA LEU A 147 -1.40 3.93 14.66
C LEU A 147 -1.02 5.29 14.07
N LEU A 148 -0.33 6.10 14.85
CA LEU A 148 0.06 7.45 14.45
C LEU A 148 1.22 7.44 13.45
N VAL A 149 1.41 8.58 12.80
CA VAL A 149 2.50 8.75 11.83
C VAL A 149 3.85 8.64 12.53
N GLY A 150 4.69 7.73 12.06
CA GLY A 150 6.03 7.50 12.62
C GLY A 150 6.08 6.52 13.79
N GLU A 151 4.92 6.03 14.24
CA GLU A 151 4.86 4.98 15.25
C GLU A 151 4.93 3.58 14.63
N TYR A 152 5.36 2.63 15.45
CA TYR A 152 5.31 1.20 15.14
C TYR A 152 4.62 0.44 16.27
N ARG A 153 4.13 -0.74 15.99
CA ARG A 153 3.69 -1.75 16.94
C ARG A 153 3.97 -3.15 16.39
N TYR A 154 4.07 -4.10 17.25
CA TYR A 154 4.07 -5.51 16.85
C TYR A 154 2.65 -5.95 16.44
N LEU A 155 2.57 -6.95 15.57
CA LEU A 155 1.31 -7.62 15.27
C LEU A 155 0.90 -8.46 16.48
N THR A 156 -0.40 -8.52 16.75
CA THR A 156 -0.95 -9.44 17.74
C THR A 156 -0.95 -10.86 17.19
N GLU A 157 -0.97 -11.87 18.06
CA GLU A 157 -1.09 -13.27 17.64
C GLU A 157 -2.33 -13.51 16.76
N LYS A 158 -3.44 -12.83 17.06
CA LYS A 158 -4.65 -12.90 16.25
C LYS A 158 -4.43 -12.36 14.84
N GLU A 159 -3.72 -11.24 14.70
CA GLU A 159 -3.39 -10.67 13.40
C GLU A 159 -2.45 -11.59 12.61
N ILE A 160 -1.46 -12.20 13.27
CA ILE A 160 -0.55 -13.17 12.65
C ILE A 160 -1.33 -14.37 12.11
N LYS A 161 -2.26 -14.93 12.92
CA LYS A 161 -3.11 -16.07 12.50
C LYS A 161 -4.07 -15.73 11.35
N LEU A 162 -4.38 -14.46 11.15
CA LEU A 162 -5.26 -13.97 10.06
C LEU A 162 -4.52 -13.65 8.77
N LEU A 163 -3.18 -13.71 8.74
CA LEU A 163 -2.43 -13.52 7.51
C LEU A 163 -2.78 -14.61 6.50
N SER A 164 -2.94 -14.21 5.24
CA SER A 164 -3.36 -15.11 4.15
C SER A 164 -2.23 -16.02 3.65
N ILE A 165 -1.07 -15.99 4.32
CA ILE A 165 0.07 -16.87 4.01
C ILE A 165 0.16 -17.99 5.06
N PRO A 166 0.46 -19.24 4.65
CA PRO A 166 0.71 -20.29 5.61
C PRO A 166 2.03 -20.03 6.36
N PHE A 167 1.98 -20.06 7.70
CA PHE A 167 3.15 -20.17 8.53
C PHE A 167 3.42 -21.67 8.72
N GLU A 168 4.53 -22.16 8.23
CA GLU A 168 5.06 -23.45 8.64
C GLU A 168 5.66 -23.24 10.04
N ASN A 169 5.14 -23.97 11.02
CA ASN A 169 5.65 -23.99 12.40
C ASN A 169 7.02 -24.69 12.44
#